data_1dc33c66c16e53d03fe6504a2f6f1eb8
#
_entry.id   1dc33c66c16e53d03fe6504a2f6f1eb8
#
_cell.length_a   1.000
_cell.length_b   1.000
_cell.length_c   1.000
_cell.angle_alpha   90.00
_cell.angle_beta   90.00
_cell.angle_gamma   90.00
#
_symmetry.space_group_name_H-M   'P 1'
#
loop_
_entity.id
_entity.type
_entity.pdbx_description
1 polymer ?
#
loop_
_entity_poly.entity_id
_entity_poly.type
_entity_poly.pdbx_seq_one_letter_code
_entity_poly.pdbx_strand_id
1 'polypeptide(L)'
;IVPVKDNPEVDFTTPTEVGKNVENFSNEQIKFANGFDFNWVLNTYKDGKVDDTKVAASVVSPETGIKLEVFTNEPGIQVYSGNFLNGKITGKNGKVYEKHAAICLESQHFPNTPNQPEWPSAELKPGQTYKSHCIFKFSVEK
;
A
#
# COMPACT_ATOMS: atom_id res chain seq x y z
N ILE A 1 2.03 -15.68 -2.04
CA ILE A 1 1.03 -14.78 -2.64
C ILE A 1 -0.32 -15.50 -2.64
N VAL A 2 -1.35 -14.84 -2.15
CA VAL A 2 -2.71 -15.37 -2.11
C VAL A 2 -3.66 -14.45 -2.89
N PRO A 3 -4.68 -14.99 -3.57
CA PRO A 3 -5.65 -14.18 -4.29
C PRO A 3 -6.53 -13.36 -3.33
N VAL A 4 -6.71 -12.06 -3.59
CA VAL A 4 -7.57 -11.19 -2.76
C VAL A 4 -9.04 -11.61 -2.80
N LYS A 5 -9.49 -12.25 -3.91
CA LYS A 5 -10.85 -12.79 -4.03
C LYS A 5 -11.20 -13.83 -2.94
N ASP A 6 -10.19 -14.50 -2.39
CA ASP A 6 -10.34 -15.49 -1.33
C ASP A 6 -10.15 -14.87 0.08
N ASN A 7 -9.87 -13.56 0.13
CA ASN A 7 -9.61 -12.76 1.33
C ASN A 7 -10.35 -11.41 1.22
N PRO A 8 -11.67 -11.39 1.30
CA PRO A 8 -12.48 -10.20 1.02
C PRO A 8 -12.19 -9.01 1.95
N GLU A 9 -11.59 -9.25 3.11
CA GLU A 9 -11.21 -8.20 4.06
C GLU A 9 -10.08 -7.31 3.54
N VAL A 10 -9.30 -7.82 2.60
CA VAL A 10 -8.16 -7.12 1.96
C VAL A 10 -8.35 -6.91 0.46
N ASP A 11 -9.57 -7.10 -0.03
CA ASP A 11 -9.90 -6.85 -1.44
C ASP A 11 -10.22 -5.37 -1.67
N PHE A 12 -9.25 -4.67 -2.30
CA PHE A 12 -9.35 -3.29 -2.75
C PHE A 12 -9.40 -3.17 -4.28
N THR A 13 -9.80 -4.22 -4.98
CA THR A 13 -10.00 -4.19 -6.46
C THR A 13 -11.15 -3.27 -6.86
N THR A 14 -12.04 -2.95 -5.94
CA THR A 14 -13.06 -1.91 -6.05
C THR A 14 -12.93 -0.92 -4.89
N PRO A 15 -13.38 0.35 -5.06
CA PRO A 15 -13.34 1.32 -3.98
C PRO A 15 -14.03 0.80 -2.72
N THR A 16 -13.27 0.69 -1.64
CA THR A 16 -13.72 0.13 -0.37
C THR A 16 -13.22 1.00 0.78
N GLU A 17 -14.10 1.29 1.73
CA GLU A 17 -13.74 2.03 2.92
C GLU A 17 -12.70 1.27 3.75
N VAL A 18 -11.55 1.93 4.02
CA VAL A 18 -10.46 1.33 4.81
C VAL A 18 -10.93 0.93 6.20
N GLY A 19 -11.73 1.77 6.84
CA GLY A 19 -12.27 1.55 8.19
C GLY A 19 -13.13 0.31 8.34
N LYS A 20 -13.71 -0.19 7.24
CA LYS A 20 -14.60 -1.35 7.28
C LYS A 20 -13.93 -2.61 7.82
N ASN A 21 -12.66 -2.84 7.45
CA ASN A 21 -11.97 -4.09 7.75
C ASN A 21 -10.62 -3.90 8.46
N VAL A 22 -10.17 -2.67 8.69
CA VAL A 22 -8.85 -2.40 9.27
C VAL A 22 -8.65 -3.03 10.66
N GLU A 23 -9.73 -3.27 11.39
CA GLU A 23 -9.73 -3.96 12.69
C GLU A 23 -10.49 -5.29 12.67
N ASN A 24 -10.64 -5.90 11.50
CA ASN A 24 -11.23 -7.24 11.41
C ASN A 24 -10.22 -8.31 11.88
N PHE A 25 -10.04 -8.42 13.19
CA PHE A 25 -9.09 -9.33 13.82
C PHE A 25 -9.49 -10.82 13.77
N SER A 26 -10.57 -11.18 13.07
CA SER A 26 -10.83 -12.55 12.67
C SER A 26 -9.87 -13.01 11.57
N ASN A 27 -9.36 -12.09 10.77
CA ASN A 27 -8.24 -12.32 9.85
C ASN A 27 -6.92 -12.28 10.63
N GLU A 28 -6.17 -13.37 10.58
CA GLU A 28 -4.94 -13.55 11.37
C GLU A 28 -3.87 -12.51 11.00
N GLN A 29 -3.75 -12.16 9.72
CA GLN A 29 -2.76 -11.18 9.27
C GLN A 29 -3.09 -9.77 9.77
N ILE A 30 -4.37 -9.37 9.71
CA ILE A 30 -4.82 -8.08 10.26
C ILE A 30 -4.58 -8.04 11.77
N LYS A 31 -4.82 -9.17 12.46
CA LYS A 31 -4.56 -9.30 13.89
C LYS A 31 -3.09 -9.14 14.24
N PHE A 32 -2.17 -9.77 13.49
CA PHE A 32 -0.73 -9.66 13.72
C PHE A 32 -0.22 -8.23 13.51
N ALA A 33 -0.70 -7.57 12.47
CA ALA A 33 -0.30 -6.20 12.14
C ALA A 33 -1.06 -5.14 12.95
N ASN A 34 -2.09 -5.53 13.71
CA ASN A 34 -3.00 -4.61 14.40
C ASN A 34 -3.69 -3.61 13.44
N GLY A 35 -3.94 -4.03 12.21
CA GLY A 35 -4.46 -3.25 11.09
C GLY A 35 -3.90 -3.73 9.75
N PHE A 36 -3.95 -2.88 8.73
CA PHE A 36 -3.28 -3.19 7.47
C PHE A 36 -1.79 -2.87 7.56
N ASP A 37 -0.97 -3.82 7.17
CA ASP A 37 0.48 -3.70 6.97
C ASP A 37 0.95 -4.85 6.05
N PHE A 38 0.47 -4.80 4.79
CA PHE A 38 0.68 -5.86 3.81
C PHE A 38 1.17 -5.30 2.50
N ASN A 39 1.81 -6.16 1.69
CA ASN A 39 2.12 -5.87 0.31
C ASN A 39 1.05 -6.46 -0.61
N TRP A 40 0.47 -5.63 -1.48
CA TRP A 40 -0.36 -6.07 -2.60
C TRP A 40 0.47 -6.16 -3.87
N VAL A 41 0.28 -7.24 -4.64
CA VAL A 41 0.74 -7.29 -6.03
C VAL A 41 -0.14 -6.36 -6.85
N LEU A 42 0.46 -5.41 -7.53
CA LEU A 42 -0.27 -4.39 -8.29
C LEU A 42 -0.90 -4.98 -9.57
N ASN A 43 -2.11 -4.54 -9.92
CA ASN A 43 -2.74 -4.90 -11.19
C ASN A 43 -2.01 -4.33 -12.42
N THR A 44 -1.15 -3.32 -12.22
CA THR A 44 -0.25 -2.76 -13.22
C THR A 44 0.97 -3.64 -13.50
N TYR A 45 1.26 -4.62 -12.61
CA TYR A 45 2.31 -5.62 -12.80
C TYR A 45 1.75 -6.88 -13.44
N LYS A 46 2.31 -7.27 -14.57
CA LYS A 46 1.94 -8.50 -15.29
C LYS A 46 3.14 -9.06 -16.04
N ASP A 47 3.35 -10.36 -15.93
CA ASP A 47 4.36 -11.11 -16.71
C ASP A 47 5.78 -10.48 -16.61
N GLY A 48 6.18 -10.06 -15.42
CA GLY A 48 7.50 -9.46 -15.16
C GLY A 48 7.63 -8.00 -15.58
N LYS A 49 6.55 -7.34 -15.98
CA LYS A 49 6.53 -5.93 -16.42
C LYS A 49 5.51 -5.12 -15.67
N VAL A 50 5.81 -3.85 -15.47
CA VAL A 50 4.89 -2.87 -14.86
C VAL A 50 4.48 -1.86 -15.92
N ASP A 51 3.18 -1.58 -16.02
CA ASP A 51 2.64 -0.46 -16.79
C ASP A 51 2.52 0.77 -15.88
N ASP A 52 3.59 1.54 -15.80
CA ASP A 52 3.70 2.72 -14.94
C ASP A 52 2.91 3.95 -15.45
N THR A 53 2.26 3.82 -16.59
CA THR A 53 1.35 4.84 -17.13
C THR A 53 -0.06 4.76 -16.52
N LYS A 54 -0.36 3.67 -15.82
CA LYS A 54 -1.65 3.43 -15.18
C LYS A 54 -1.60 3.68 -13.68
N VAL A 55 -2.77 4.02 -13.14
CA VAL A 55 -2.94 4.15 -11.68
C VAL A 55 -2.72 2.81 -11.03
N ALA A 56 -1.72 2.73 -10.18
CA ALA A 56 -1.38 1.53 -9.41
C ALA A 56 -2.25 1.39 -8.15
N ALA A 57 -2.50 2.50 -7.47
CA ALA A 57 -3.38 2.58 -6.31
C ALA A 57 -4.00 3.96 -6.22
N SER A 58 -5.15 4.06 -5.58
CA SER A 58 -5.78 5.35 -5.28
C SER A 58 -6.46 5.33 -3.92
N VAL A 59 -6.50 6.49 -3.28
CA VAL A 59 -7.25 6.71 -2.05
C VAL A 59 -7.95 8.07 -2.13
N VAL A 60 -9.17 8.13 -1.61
CA VAL A 60 -9.96 9.36 -1.56
C VAL A 60 -10.48 9.59 -0.14
N SER A 61 -10.45 10.84 0.30
CA SER A 61 -11.14 11.28 1.52
C SER A 61 -12.55 11.75 1.16
N PRO A 62 -13.61 11.07 1.59
CA PRO A 62 -14.97 11.48 1.28
C PRO A 62 -15.33 12.83 1.94
N GLU A 63 -14.69 13.20 3.05
CA GLU A 63 -14.96 14.47 3.74
C GLU A 63 -14.42 15.68 2.99
N THR A 64 -13.25 15.55 2.37
CA THR A 64 -12.55 16.66 1.72
C THR A 64 -12.60 16.59 0.20
N GLY A 65 -12.92 15.43 -0.37
CA GLY A 65 -12.81 15.13 -1.79
C GLY A 65 -11.36 14.98 -2.27
N ILE A 66 -10.37 15.10 -1.38
CA ILE A 66 -8.96 14.93 -1.78
C ILE A 66 -8.74 13.49 -2.22
N LYS A 67 -8.25 13.34 -3.43
CA LYS A 67 -7.85 12.07 -4.04
C LYS A 67 -6.36 12.04 -4.27
N LEU A 68 -5.73 10.94 -3.89
CA LEU A 68 -4.36 10.58 -4.22
C LEU A 68 -4.37 9.40 -5.18
N GLU A 69 -3.67 9.53 -6.30
CA GLU A 69 -3.37 8.47 -7.24
C GLU A 69 -1.86 8.20 -7.23
N VAL A 70 -1.49 6.92 -7.19
CA VAL A 70 -0.10 6.47 -7.20
C VAL A 70 0.23 5.84 -8.53
N PHE A 71 1.36 6.26 -9.13
CA PHE A 71 1.96 5.65 -10.33
C PHE A 71 3.37 5.20 -9.96
N THR A 72 3.76 4.00 -10.36
CA THR A 72 5.06 3.44 -10.02
C THR A 72 5.50 2.40 -11.03
N ASN A 73 6.82 2.20 -11.15
CA ASN A 73 7.41 1.09 -11.89
C ASN A 73 7.74 -0.12 -10.98
N GLU A 74 7.30 -0.10 -9.72
CA GLU A 74 7.45 -1.22 -8.81
C GLU A 74 6.30 -2.23 -8.94
N PRO A 75 6.54 -3.54 -8.71
CA PRO A 75 5.53 -4.59 -8.89
C PRO A 75 4.50 -4.67 -7.76
N GLY A 76 4.78 -4.09 -6.61
CA GLY A 76 3.97 -4.17 -5.40
C GLY A 76 3.82 -2.85 -4.68
N ILE A 77 2.89 -2.82 -3.76
CA ILE A 77 2.66 -1.69 -2.86
C ILE A 77 2.35 -2.20 -1.45
N GLN A 78 3.12 -1.75 -0.47
CA GLN A 78 2.80 -1.91 0.94
C GLN A 78 1.78 -0.84 1.32
N VAL A 79 0.71 -1.25 1.98
CA VAL A 79 -0.25 -0.33 2.59
C VAL A 79 -0.20 -0.50 4.09
N TYR A 80 0.16 0.57 4.79
CA TYR A 80 0.22 0.62 6.24
C TYR A 80 -0.79 1.64 6.77
N SER A 81 -1.62 1.22 7.69
CA SER A 81 -2.74 2.03 8.19
C SER A 81 -2.48 2.72 9.54
N GLY A 82 -1.22 3.03 9.86
CA GLY A 82 -0.89 3.78 11.07
C GLY A 82 -1.22 3.02 12.37
N ASN A 83 -1.04 1.70 12.39
CA ASN A 83 -1.53 0.79 13.42
C ASN A 83 -0.93 1.01 14.81
N PHE A 84 0.29 1.56 14.86
CA PHE A 84 1.04 1.78 16.12
C PHE A 84 1.06 3.23 16.58
N LEU A 85 0.37 4.13 15.87
CA LEU A 85 0.08 5.46 16.37
C LEU A 85 -0.85 5.33 17.59
N ASN A 86 -0.63 6.10 18.64
CA ASN A 86 -1.28 5.87 19.94
C ASN A 86 -1.61 7.16 20.72
N GLY A 87 -1.69 8.28 20.02
CA GLY A 87 -2.00 9.57 20.64
C GLY A 87 -0.86 10.21 21.45
N LYS A 88 0.35 9.60 21.48
CA LYS A 88 1.50 10.13 22.24
C LYS A 88 2.37 11.08 21.42
N ILE A 89 2.17 11.13 20.11
CA ILE A 89 2.94 11.97 19.20
C ILE A 89 2.07 13.15 18.79
N THR A 90 2.56 14.36 19.04
CA THR A 90 1.96 15.60 18.55
C THR A 90 2.79 16.11 17.38
N GLY A 91 2.17 16.19 16.23
CA GLY A 91 2.78 16.65 14.99
C GLY A 91 2.58 18.14 14.72
N LYS A 92 2.64 18.50 13.44
CA LYS A 92 2.46 19.89 12.98
C LYS A 92 1.10 20.45 13.42
N ASN A 93 1.08 21.74 13.77
CA ASN A 93 -0.12 22.47 14.20
C ASN A 93 -0.82 21.86 15.42
N GLY A 94 -0.07 21.17 16.30
CA GLY A 94 -0.62 20.56 17.50
C GLY A 94 -1.53 19.35 17.26
N LYS A 95 -1.52 18.76 16.05
CA LYS A 95 -2.29 17.55 15.75
C LYS A 95 -1.71 16.36 16.49
N VAL A 96 -2.52 15.68 17.26
CA VAL A 96 -2.19 14.41 17.90
C VAL A 96 -2.42 13.29 16.91
N TYR A 97 -1.47 12.35 16.82
CA TYR A 97 -1.56 11.22 15.90
C TYR A 97 -2.13 10.01 16.64
N GLU A 98 -3.43 9.82 16.45
CA GLU A 98 -4.16 8.68 16.97
C GLU A 98 -3.98 7.44 16.07
N LYS A 99 -4.33 6.27 16.57
CA LYS A 99 -4.35 5.03 15.78
C LYS A 99 -5.14 5.25 14.49
N HIS A 100 -4.60 4.77 13.39
CA HIS A 100 -5.18 4.93 12.04
C HIS A 100 -5.32 6.39 11.55
N ALA A 101 -4.60 7.33 12.15
CA ALA A 101 -4.62 8.74 11.71
C ALA A 101 -3.89 9.00 10.39
N ALA A 102 -3.24 8.01 9.81
CA ALA A 102 -2.52 8.11 8.55
C ALA A 102 -2.58 6.80 7.77
N ILE A 103 -2.35 6.89 6.46
CA ILE A 103 -2.15 5.76 5.58
C ILE A 103 -0.85 5.97 4.79
N CYS A 104 -0.02 4.93 4.70
CA CYS A 104 1.17 4.90 3.88
C CYS A 104 0.93 4.03 2.65
N LEU A 105 1.39 4.49 1.50
CA LEU A 105 1.35 3.79 0.22
C LEU A 105 2.79 3.70 -0.30
N GLU A 106 3.40 2.53 -0.14
CA GLU A 106 4.84 2.33 -0.30
C GLU A 106 5.10 1.38 -1.47
N SER A 107 5.45 1.92 -2.64
CA SER A 107 5.76 1.10 -3.81
C SER A 107 7.10 0.38 -3.63
N GLN A 108 7.14 -0.92 -3.93
CA GLN A 108 8.29 -1.77 -3.62
C GLN A 108 8.30 -3.08 -4.40
N HIS A 109 9.43 -3.79 -4.35
CA HIS A 109 9.49 -5.22 -4.60
C HIS A 109 8.80 -5.99 -3.45
N PHE A 110 8.42 -7.25 -3.71
CA PHE A 110 7.70 -8.04 -2.71
C PHE A 110 8.59 -8.37 -1.51
N PRO A 111 8.07 -8.34 -0.27
CA PRO A 111 8.77 -8.85 0.91
C PRO A 111 9.22 -10.30 0.70
N ASN A 112 10.36 -10.68 1.27
CA ASN A 112 10.95 -12.01 1.15
C ASN A 112 11.44 -12.42 -0.27
N THR A 113 11.50 -11.47 -1.20
CA THR A 113 11.99 -11.71 -2.59
C THR A 113 13.31 -12.48 -2.65
N PRO A 114 14.33 -12.26 -1.78
CA PRO A 114 15.57 -13.02 -1.83
C PRO A 114 15.41 -14.54 -1.68
N ASN A 115 14.33 -15.00 -1.07
CA ASN A 115 14.01 -16.41 -0.86
C ASN A 115 12.99 -16.97 -1.86
N GLN A 116 12.58 -16.17 -2.84
CA GLN A 116 11.54 -16.50 -3.82
C GLN A 116 12.07 -16.25 -5.24
N PRO A 117 12.83 -17.19 -5.80
CA PRO A 117 13.55 -16.98 -7.07
C PRO A 117 12.62 -16.77 -8.28
N GLU A 118 11.35 -17.14 -8.16
CA GLU A 118 10.32 -16.93 -9.19
C GLU A 118 9.71 -15.52 -9.17
N TRP A 119 10.00 -14.74 -8.12
CA TRP A 119 9.51 -13.36 -8.02
C TRP A 119 10.49 -12.37 -8.66
N PRO A 120 10.04 -11.12 -8.94
CA PRO A 120 10.95 -10.07 -9.40
C PRO A 120 12.12 -9.90 -8.43
N SER A 121 13.35 -10.06 -8.94
CA SER A 121 14.53 -10.00 -8.09
C SER A 121 14.78 -8.60 -7.54
N ALA A 122 15.09 -8.51 -6.25
CA ALA A 122 15.58 -7.29 -5.59
C ALA A 122 17.12 -7.24 -5.53
N GLU A 123 17.81 -8.20 -6.16
CA GLU A 123 19.29 -8.24 -6.19
C GLU A 123 19.84 -7.11 -7.05
N LEU A 124 20.77 -6.32 -6.51
CA LEU A 124 21.56 -5.33 -7.23
C LEU A 124 23.03 -5.75 -7.21
N LYS A 125 23.57 -6.12 -8.37
CA LYS A 125 24.97 -6.53 -8.53
C LYS A 125 25.88 -5.31 -8.67
N PRO A 126 27.18 -5.42 -8.33
CA PRO A 126 28.17 -4.38 -8.58
C PRO A 126 28.14 -3.90 -10.04
N GLY A 127 28.14 -2.60 -10.25
CA GLY A 127 28.06 -1.98 -11.58
C GLY A 127 26.65 -1.84 -12.16
N GLN A 128 25.62 -2.40 -11.54
CA GLN A 128 24.23 -2.16 -11.91
C GLN A 128 23.70 -0.87 -11.26
N THR A 129 22.67 -0.29 -11.88
CA THR A 129 21.94 0.87 -11.35
C THR A 129 20.49 0.48 -11.11
N TYR A 130 20.01 0.62 -9.88
CA TYR A 130 18.59 0.55 -9.57
C TYR A 130 17.93 1.90 -9.86
N LYS A 131 16.81 1.86 -10.58
CA LYS A 131 15.99 3.04 -10.89
C LYS A 131 14.54 2.76 -10.56
N SER A 132 14.00 3.48 -9.62
CA SER A 132 12.60 3.42 -9.23
C SER A 132 11.99 4.81 -9.26
N HIS A 133 10.68 4.86 -9.49
CA HIS A 133 9.90 6.07 -9.31
C HIS A 133 8.54 5.75 -8.68
N CYS A 134 8.08 6.70 -7.89
CA CYS A 134 6.74 6.71 -7.33
C CYS A 134 6.20 8.14 -7.45
N ILE A 135 5.11 8.30 -8.20
CA ILE A 135 4.48 9.59 -8.43
C ILE A 135 3.16 9.63 -7.65
N PHE A 136 3.03 10.62 -6.79
CA PHE A 136 1.79 10.94 -6.08
C PHE A 136 1.09 12.10 -6.79
N LYS A 137 -0.04 11.80 -7.41
CA LYS A 137 -0.87 12.79 -8.09
C LYS A 137 -2.08 13.10 -7.23
N PHE A 138 -2.20 14.37 -6.84
CA PHE A 138 -3.33 14.86 -6.06
C PHE A 138 -4.36 15.53 -6.94
N SER A 139 -5.64 15.32 -6.63
CA SER A 139 -6.78 15.99 -7.24
C SER A 139 -7.91 16.15 -6.22
N VAL A 140 -8.99 16.81 -6.62
CA VAL A 140 -10.21 16.91 -5.81
C VAL A 140 -11.36 16.36 -6.64
N GLU A 141 -12.03 15.34 -6.09
CA GLU A 141 -13.32 14.85 -6.61
C GLU A 141 -14.43 15.70 -5.99
N LYS A 142 -15.32 16.24 -6.84
CA LYS A 142 -16.47 17.03 -6.42
C LYS A 142 -17.72 16.16 -6.36
#